data_257ea6ca717925d19e0da7405ef753d9
#
_entry.id   257ea6ca717925d19e0da7405ef753d9
#
_cell.length_a   1.000
_cell.length_b   1.000
_cell.length_c   1.000
_cell.angle_alpha   90.00
_cell.angle_beta   90.00
_cell.angle_gamma   90.00
#
_symmetry.space_group_name_H-M   'P 1'
#
loop_
_entity.id
_entity.type
_entity.pdbx_description
1 polymer ?
#
loop_
_entity_poly.entity_id
_entity_poly.type
_entity_poly.pdbx_seq_one_letter_code
_entity_poly.pdbx_strand_id
1 'polypeptide(L)'
;APDFVKEAELGFPDGKLAADGWVMVDKETLVHQKYPNIISLGDVAGTPTSKTSAATRVQVPIAAKNLISLMEGKEPTEKYNGYAACPIVTDYGHVLLCEFDYDKNPQISFPFSMLDMSKEQWTAWLLKVYVLKPLYFYGMLKGYA
;
A
#
# COMPACT_ATOMS: atom_id res chain seq x y z
N ALA A 1 -11.86 9.99 0.50
CA ALA A 1 -10.75 10.70 1.14
C ALA A 1 -11.26 11.88 1.98
N PRO A 2 -10.44 12.45 2.88
CA PRO A 2 -10.83 13.62 3.67
C PRO A 2 -11.17 14.84 2.80
N ASP A 3 -12.13 15.67 3.24
CA ASP A 3 -12.63 16.82 2.48
C ASP A 3 -11.53 17.84 2.12
N PHE A 4 -10.55 18.02 3.00
CA PHE A 4 -9.43 18.95 2.75
C PHE A 4 -8.62 18.63 1.47
N VAL A 5 -8.59 17.37 1.02
CA VAL A 5 -7.91 16.99 -0.25
C VAL A 5 -8.60 17.64 -1.44
N LYS A 6 -9.93 17.69 -1.39
CA LYS A 6 -10.76 18.35 -2.41
C LYS A 6 -10.66 19.86 -2.31
N GLU A 7 -10.72 20.40 -1.09
CA GLU A 7 -10.61 21.84 -0.83
C GLU A 7 -9.26 22.41 -1.25
N ALA A 8 -8.19 21.61 -1.06
CA ALA A 8 -6.83 21.98 -1.47
C ALA A 8 -6.51 21.69 -2.94
N GLU A 9 -7.50 21.24 -3.73
CA GLU A 9 -7.34 20.87 -5.15
C GLU A 9 -6.25 19.82 -5.41
N LEU A 10 -6.02 18.93 -4.45
CA LEU A 10 -5.02 17.86 -4.56
C LEU A 10 -5.57 16.58 -5.20
N GLY A 11 -6.86 16.53 -5.46
CA GLY A 11 -7.55 15.36 -6.02
C GLY A 11 -7.47 15.29 -7.55
N PHE A 12 -7.93 14.17 -8.08
CA PHE A 12 -8.13 14.01 -9.51
C PHE A 12 -9.22 14.98 -10.00
N PRO A 13 -9.07 15.58 -11.20
CA PRO A 13 -10.04 16.55 -11.70
C PRO A 13 -11.36 15.90 -12.14
N ASP A 14 -11.33 14.63 -12.54
CA ASP A 14 -12.48 13.89 -13.04
C ASP A 14 -12.38 12.37 -12.79
N GLY A 15 -13.41 11.62 -13.16
CA GLY A 15 -13.48 10.18 -13.05
C GLY A 15 -13.79 9.66 -11.64
N LYS A 16 -13.69 8.34 -11.47
CA LYS A 16 -14.02 7.66 -10.22
C LYS A 16 -13.14 8.12 -9.06
N LEU A 17 -11.84 8.28 -9.30
CA LEU A 17 -10.89 8.72 -8.26
C LEU A 17 -11.17 10.17 -7.79
N ALA A 18 -11.69 11.02 -8.68
CA ALA A 18 -12.15 12.36 -8.31
C ALA A 18 -13.38 12.31 -7.42
N ALA A 19 -14.36 11.46 -7.76
CA ALA A 19 -15.57 11.27 -6.95
C ALA A 19 -15.24 10.78 -5.54
N ASP A 20 -14.24 9.91 -5.41
CA ASP A 20 -13.77 9.39 -4.12
C ASP A 20 -12.85 10.37 -3.37
N GLY A 21 -12.41 11.46 -4.01
CA GLY A 21 -11.58 12.51 -3.42
C GLY A 21 -10.13 12.11 -3.11
N TRP A 22 -9.57 11.13 -3.82
CA TRP A 22 -8.19 10.67 -3.61
C TRP A 22 -7.15 11.67 -4.16
N VAL A 23 -6.00 11.76 -3.48
CA VAL A 23 -4.87 12.60 -3.93
C VAL A 23 -4.34 12.09 -5.27
N MET A 24 -4.20 12.99 -6.23
CA MET A 24 -3.74 12.70 -7.59
C MET A 24 -2.23 12.44 -7.61
N VAL A 25 -1.82 11.20 -7.45
CA VAL A 25 -0.41 10.78 -7.51
C VAL A 25 -0.12 9.93 -8.74
N ASP A 26 1.13 9.95 -9.18
CA ASP A 26 1.66 8.91 -10.05
C ASP A 26 1.68 7.58 -9.28
N LYS A 27 1.15 6.52 -9.88
CA LYS A 27 0.96 5.23 -9.21
C LYS A 27 2.25 4.53 -8.82
N GLU A 28 3.36 4.82 -9.51
CA GLU A 28 4.66 4.20 -9.29
C GLU A 28 5.51 5.01 -8.31
N THR A 29 5.67 6.31 -8.57
CA THR A 29 6.57 7.17 -7.77
C THR A 29 5.90 7.76 -6.52
N LEU A 30 4.56 7.75 -6.46
CA LEU A 30 3.74 8.34 -5.39
C LEU A 30 3.84 9.88 -5.31
N VAL A 31 4.46 10.51 -6.31
CA VAL A 31 4.58 11.96 -6.43
C VAL A 31 3.29 12.52 -7.02
N HIS A 32 2.84 13.68 -6.54
CA HIS A 32 1.64 14.34 -7.06
C HIS A 32 1.86 14.80 -8.50
N GLN A 33 0.92 14.47 -9.39
CA GLN A 33 1.09 14.70 -10.84
C GLN A 33 1.12 16.19 -11.25
N LYS A 34 0.49 17.08 -10.45
CA LYS A 34 0.46 18.53 -10.70
C LYS A 34 1.47 19.30 -9.84
N TYR A 35 1.74 18.82 -8.63
CA TYR A 35 2.58 19.50 -7.64
C TYR A 35 3.76 18.59 -7.25
N PRO A 36 4.92 18.68 -7.92
CA PRO A 36 6.03 17.74 -7.74
C PRO A 36 6.68 17.80 -6.36
N ASN A 37 6.39 18.80 -5.56
CA ASN A 37 6.81 18.92 -4.17
C ASN A 37 5.87 18.25 -3.16
N ILE A 38 4.83 17.56 -3.63
CA ILE A 38 3.87 16.82 -2.81
C ILE A 38 4.00 15.32 -3.10
N ILE A 39 4.09 14.51 -2.05
CA ILE A 39 4.03 13.06 -2.11
C ILE A 39 2.85 12.59 -1.25
N SER A 40 2.12 11.58 -1.74
CA SER A 40 1.03 10.98 -0.97
C SER A 40 1.07 9.46 -1.06
N LEU A 41 0.76 8.81 0.06
CA LEU A 41 0.76 7.34 0.18
C LEU A 41 -0.36 6.85 1.11
N GLY A 42 -0.55 5.55 1.19
CA GLY A 42 -1.58 4.95 2.04
C GLY A 42 -3.00 5.19 1.54
N ASP A 43 -3.93 5.30 2.47
CA ASP A 43 -5.37 5.31 2.17
C ASP A 43 -5.81 6.55 1.39
N VAL A 44 -5.13 7.66 1.52
CA VAL A 44 -5.46 8.92 0.86
C VAL A 44 -4.94 9.02 -0.57
N ALA A 45 -3.91 8.22 -0.93
CA ALA A 45 -3.31 8.24 -2.25
C ALA A 45 -4.20 7.57 -3.32
N GLY A 46 -4.33 8.18 -4.48
CA GLY A 46 -5.12 7.69 -5.60
C GLY A 46 -4.45 6.56 -6.41
N THR A 47 -3.79 5.63 -5.74
CA THR A 47 -3.19 4.45 -6.38
C THR A 47 -4.26 3.38 -6.66
N PRO A 48 -4.25 2.71 -7.84
CA PRO A 48 -5.26 1.70 -8.22
C PRO A 48 -4.99 0.34 -7.58
N THR A 49 -4.80 0.31 -6.26
CA THR A 49 -4.58 -0.90 -5.46
C THR A 49 -5.40 -0.86 -4.18
N SER A 50 -5.45 -1.97 -3.45
CA SER A 50 -6.16 -2.05 -2.19
C SER A 50 -5.50 -1.20 -1.10
N LYS A 51 -6.32 -0.48 -0.33
CA LYS A 51 -5.88 0.38 0.79
C LYS A 51 -5.62 -0.50 2.02
N THR A 52 -4.40 -1.03 2.14
CA THR A 52 -4.00 -1.95 3.22
C THR A 52 -2.73 -1.48 3.91
N SER A 53 -2.56 -1.84 5.19
CA SER A 53 -1.32 -1.56 5.92
C SER A 53 -0.09 -2.19 5.25
N ALA A 54 -0.26 -3.35 4.61
CA ALA A 54 0.81 -4.00 3.87
C ALA A 54 1.24 -3.18 2.64
N ALA A 55 0.28 -2.58 1.91
CA ALA A 55 0.57 -1.65 0.83
C ALA A 55 1.32 -0.42 1.35
N THR A 56 0.82 0.21 2.42
CA THR A 56 1.46 1.39 3.03
C THR A 56 2.90 1.08 3.48
N ARG A 57 3.15 -0.09 4.07
CA ARG A 57 4.49 -0.52 4.48
C ARG A 57 5.49 -0.51 3.31
N VAL A 58 5.07 -0.96 2.13
CA VAL A 58 5.92 -0.96 0.93
C VAL A 58 6.05 0.45 0.32
N GLN A 59 4.98 1.25 0.38
CA GLN A 59 4.97 2.61 -0.15
C GLN A 59 5.88 3.57 0.64
N VAL A 60 5.97 3.43 1.98
CA VAL A 60 6.74 4.34 2.84
C VAL A 60 8.20 4.49 2.42
N PRO A 61 9.02 3.42 2.28
CA PRO A 61 10.41 3.58 1.88
C PRO A 61 10.58 4.14 0.47
N ILE A 62 9.66 3.82 -0.45
CA ILE A 62 9.66 4.36 -1.83
C ILE A 62 9.38 5.86 -1.80
N ALA A 63 8.34 6.27 -1.10
CA ALA A 63 7.99 7.68 -0.95
C ALA A 63 9.11 8.49 -0.27
N ALA A 64 9.73 7.94 0.79
CA ALA A 64 10.83 8.59 1.49
C ALA A 64 12.06 8.81 0.58
N LYS A 65 12.47 7.80 -0.17
CA LYS A 65 13.60 7.92 -1.11
C LYS A 65 13.30 8.90 -2.24
N ASN A 66 12.10 8.85 -2.81
CA ASN A 66 11.66 9.78 -3.85
C ASN A 66 11.60 11.22 -3.31
N LEU A 67 11.15 11.42 -2.07
CA LEU A 67 11.16 12.73 -1.42
C LEU A 67 12.58 13.26 -1.29
N ILE A 68 13.52 12.45 -0.83
CA ILE A 68 14.94 12.84 -0.71
C ILE A 68 15.51 13.21 -2.08
N SER A 69 15.23 12.41 -3.12
CA SER A 69 15.66 12.72 -4.49
C SER A 69 15.16 14.08 -4.95
N LEU A 70 13.86 14.36 -4.74
CA LEU A 70 13.26 15.66 -5.10
C LEU A 70 13.87 16.83 -4.31
N MET A 71 14.16 16.64 -3.02
CA MET A 71 14.83 17.66 -2.19
C MET A 71 16.25 17.95 -2.68
N GLU A 72 16.93 16.98 -3.27
CA GLU A 72 18.25 17.13 -3.89
C GLU A 72 18.19 17.63 -5.35
N GLY A 73 17.02 17.95 -5.86
CA GLY A 73 16.82 18.37 -7.25
C GLY A 73 16.98 17.25 -8.29
N LYS A 74 16.83 15.99 -7.85
CA LYS A 74 16.92 14.79 -8.71
C LYS A 74 15.53 14.26 -9.02
N GLU A 75 15.42 13.50 -10.12
CA GLU A 75 14.17 12.80 -10.46
C GLU A 75 13.87 11.64 -9.50
N PRO A 76 12.59 11.38 -9.18
CA PRO A 76 12.17 10.23 -8.39
C PRO A 76 12.33 8.93 -9.21
N THR A 77 13.14 7.99 -8.72
CA THR A 77 13.48 6.75 -9.42
C THR A 77 12.88 5.50 -8.80
N GLU A 78 12.52 5.55 -7.53
CA GLU A 78 11.94 4.39 -6.83
C GLU A 78 10.48 4.17 -7.27
N LYS A 79 10.13 2.89 -7.52
CA LYS A 79 8.84 2.52 -8.08
C LYS A 79 8.08 1.54 -7.22
N TYR A 80 6.83 1.87 -6.95
CA TYR A 80 5.88 0.99 -6.29
C TYR A 80 5.15 0.14 -7.35
N ASN A 81 5.12 -1.16 -7.15
CA ASN A 81 4.54 -2.12 -8.09
C ASN A 81 3.05 -2.42 -7.84
N GLY A 82 2.42 -1.74 -6.89
CA GLY A 82 1.02 -1.99 -6.54
C GLY A 82 0.79 -3.09 -5.51
N TYR A 83 1.86 -3.62 -4.90
CA TYR A 83 1.74 -4.67 -3.88
C TYR A 83 0.70 -4.32 -2.82
N ALA A 84 -0.23 -5.22 -2.61
CA ALA A 84 -1.19 -5.17 -1.52
C ALA A 84 -1.41 -6.56 -0.97
N ALA A 85 -1.62 -6.67 0.32
CA ALA A 85 -1.95 -7.92 0.98
C ALA A 85 -3.12 -7.74 1.94
N CYS A 86 -4.02 -8.72 1.93
CA CYS A 86 -5.17 -8.75 2.83
C CYS A 86 -5.43 -10.18 3.31
N PRO A 87 -5.19 -10.48 4.58
CA PRO A 87 -5.60 -11.75 5.17
C PRO A 87 -7.10 -11.72 5.46
N ILE A 88 -7.89 -12.41 4.62
CA ILE A 88 -9.35 -12.49 4.72
C ILE A 88 -9.72 -13.66 5.62
N VAL A 89 -10.39 -13.38 6.73
CA VAL A 89 -10.95 -14.43 7.61
C VAL A 89 -12.23 -14.96 6.97
N THR A 90 -12.26 -16.24 6.68
CA THR A 90 -13.40 -16.93 6.07
C THR A 90 -14.21 -17.69 7.12
N ASP A 91 -13.54 -18.23 8.15
CA ASP A 91 -14.15 -18.88 9.31
C ASP A 91 -13.14 -18.90 10.47
N TYR A 92 -13.58 -19.41 11.64
CA TYR A 92 -12.68 -19.61 12.78
C TYR A 92 -11.54 -20.59 12.43
N GLY A 93 -10.31 -20.11 12.57
CA GLY A 93 -9.12 -20.89 12.18
C GLY A 93 -8.84 -20.92 10.67
N HIS A 94 -9.60 -20.21 9.83
CA HIS A 94 -9.45 -20.20 8.39
C HIS A 94 -9.22 -18.80 7.86
N VAL A 95 -8.11 -18.62 7.14
CA VAL A 95 -7.73 -17.36 6.48
C VAL A 95 -7.25 -17.63 5.08
N LEU A 96 -7.77 -16.86 4.13
CA LEU A 96 -7.24 -16.75 2.78
C LEU A 96 -6.29 -15.55 2.74
N LEU A 97 -5.02 -15.77 2.41
CA LEU A 97 -4.05 -14.70 2.25
C LEU A 97 -4.01 -14.24 0.79
N CYS A 98 -4.53 -13.05 0.53
CA CYS A 98 -4.53 -12.46 -0.80
C CYS A 98 -3.38 -11.45 -0.89
N GLU A 99 -2.40 -11.72 -1.75
CA GLU A 99 -1.29 -10.83 -2.07
C GLU A 99 -1.21 -10.66 -3.59
N PHE A 100 -1.14 -9.42 -4.08
CA PHE A 100 -1.12 -9.13 -5.54
C PHE A 100 -0.48 -7.77 -5.83
N ASP A 101 -0.08 -7.61 -7.09
CA ASP A 101 0.41 -6.36 -7.68
C ASP A 101 -0.69 -5.57 -8.41
N TYR A 102 -0.31 -4.53 -9.19
CA TYR A 102 -1.25 -3.74 -10.00
C TYR A 102 -1.99 -4.55 -11.06
N ASP A 103 -1.35 -5.55 -11.64
CA ASP A 103 -1.90 -6.41 -12.68
C ASP A 103 -2.69 -7.58 -12.08
N LYS A 104 -2.84 -7.60 -10.76
CA LYS A 104 -3.48 -8.67 -9.97
C LYS A 104 -2.78 -10.02 -10.08
N ASN A 105 -1.49 -10.02 -10.43
CA ASN A 105 -0.69 -11.22 -10.34
C ASN A 105 -0.44 -11.56 -8.87
N PRO A 106 -0.56 -12.83 -8.47
CA PRO A 106 -0.24 -13.24 -7.11
C PRO A 106 1.22 -12.92 -6.77
N GLN A 107 1.43 -12.23 -5.66
CA GLN A 107 2.74 -11.83 -5.12
C GLN A 107 2.92 -12.47 -3.76
N ILE A 108 3.32 -13.74 -3.74
CA ILE A 108 3.41 -14.49 -2.49
C ILE A 108 4.74 -14.23 -1.80
N SER A 109 4.68 -13.54 -0.65
CA SER A 109 5.84 -13.21 0.16
C SER A 109 6.40 -14.43 0.91
N PHE A 110 7.73 -14.52 1.03
CA PHE A 110 8.34 -15.51 1.93
C PHE A 110 7.91 -15.22 3.40
N PRO A 111 7.64 -16.24 4.22
CA PRO A 111 7.80 -17.69 3.99
C PRO A 111 6.58 -18.38 3.34
N PHE A 112 5.52 -17.64 3.00
CA PHE A 112 4.26 -18.21 2.53
C PHE A 112 4.30 -18.69 1.08
N SER A 113 5.36 -18.36 0.33
CA SER A 113 5.58 -18.87 -1.03
C SER A 113 5.66 -20.40 -1.14
N MET A 114 5.81 -21.09 0.01
CA MET A 114 5.79 -22.56 0.09
C MET A 114 4.37 -23.13 0.30
N LEU A 115 3.37 -22.30 0.50
CA LEU A 115 1.99 -22.69 0.75
C LEU A 115 1.11 -22.42 -0.47
N ASP A 116 0.09 -23.25 -0.65
CA ASP A 116 -0.95 -23.01 -1.66
C ASP A 116 -1.91 -21.92 -1.18
N MET A 117 -1.60 -20.67 -1.54
CA MET A 117 -2.37 -19.50 -1.11
C MET A 117 -3.73 -19.36 -1.81
N SER A 118 -4.06 -20.26 -2.74
CA SER A 118 -5.42 -20.33 -3.32
C SER A 118 -6.44 -20.98 -2.38
N LYS A 119 -5.96 -21.54 -1.27
CA LYS A 119 -6.78 -22.24 -0.26
C LYS A 119 -6.70 -21.55 1.08
N GLU A 120 -7.72 -21.76 1.88
CA GLU A 120 -7.75 -21.33 3.29
C GLU A 120 -6.66 -22.03 4.09
N GLN A 121 -5.96 -21.26 4.91
CA GLN A 121 -4.81 -21.73 5.68
C GLN A 121 -4.98 -21.43 7.17
N TRP A 122 -4.86 -22.45 8.00
CA TRP A 122 -4.78 -22.28 9.45
C TRP A 122 -3.51 -21.55 9.89
N THR A 123 -2.39 -21.77 9.20
CA THR A 123 -1.12 -21.06 9.44
C THR A 123 -1.25 -19.55 9.20
N ALA A 124 -2.00 -19.13 8.18
CA ALA A 124 -2.31 -17.75 7.91
C ALA A 124 -3.24 -17.14 8.98
N TRP A 125 -4.12 -17.95 9.58
CA TRP A 125 -4.93 -17.54 10.72
C TRP A 125 -4.06 -17.29 11.97
N LEU A 126 -3.11 -18.18 12.29
CA LEU A 126 -2.14 -17.96 13.38
C LEU A 126 -1.30 -16.69 13.15
N LEU A 127 -0.81 -16.49 11.92
CA LEU A 127 -0.13 -15.25 11.54
C LEU A 127 -0.99 -14.03 11.86
N LYS A 128 -2.24 -14.02 11.40
CA LYS A 128 -3.15 -12.89 11.60
C LYS A 128 -3.41 -12.61 13.07
N VAL A 129 -3.68 -13.63 13.87
CA VAL A 129 -4.09 -13.48 15.27
C VAL A 129 -2.92 -13.14 16.19
N TYR A 130 -1.78 -13.80 16.00
CA TYR A 130 -0.68 -13.73 16.97
C TYR A 130 0.54 -12.93 16.49
N VAL A 131 0.75 -12.81 15.17
CA VAL A 131 1.98 -12.20 14.64
C VAL A 131 1.75 -10.79 14.09
N LEU A 132 0.67 -10.53 13.37
CA LEU A 132 0.49 -9.22 12.72
C LEU A 132 0.40 -8.05 13.70
N LYS A 133 -0.21 -8.24 14.87
CA LYS A 133 -0.31 -7.18 15.87
C LYS A 133 1.05 -6.83 16.50
N PRO A 134 1.85 -7.76 17.01
CA PRO A 134 3.23 -7.48 17.42
C PRO A 134 4.09 -6.91 16.29
N LEU A 135 4.00 -7.45 15.09
CA LEU A 135 4.73 -6.94 13.91
C LEU A 135 4.40 -5.47 13.64
N TYR A 136 3.14 -5.08 13.73
CA TYR A 136 2.73 -3.69 13.56
C TYR A 136 3.37 -2.77 14.60
N PHE A 137 3.23 -3.09 15.91
CA PHE A 137 3.70 -2.20 16.98
C PHE A 137 5.22 -2.19 17.16
N TYR A 138 5.88 -3.34 16.99
CA TYR A 138 7.31 -3.48 17.28
C TYR A 138 8.20 -3.54 16.04
N GLY A 139 7.63 -3.77 14.86
CA GLY A 139 8.33 -3.78 13.60
C GLY A 139 7.98 -2.56 12.75
N MET A 140 6.77 -2.50 12.21
CA MET A 140 6.37 -1.51 11.20
C MET A 140 6.44 -0.07 11.74
N LEU A 141 5.88 0.22 12.92
CA LEU A 141 5.90 1.57 13.51
C LEU A 141 7.32 2.04 13.91
N LYS A 142 8.28 1.11 14.01
CA LYS A 142 9.68 1.43 14.32
C LYS A 142 10.59 1.39 13.09
N GLY A 143 10.06 1.10 11.91
CA GLY A 143 10.81 1.02 10.66
C GLY A 143 11.70 -0.21 10.53
N TYR A 144 11.44 -1.30 11.26
CA TYR A 144 12.21 -2.55 11.19
C TYR A 144 11.59 -3.59 10.24
N ALA A 145 10.39 -3.36 9.74
CA ALA A 145 9.66 -4.28 8.86
C ALA A 145 8.78 -3.54 7.85
#